data_00c66985a7221b471c0064e45420f1b9
#
_entry.id   00c66985a7221b471c0064e45420f1b9
#
_cell.length_a   1.000
_cell.length_b   1.000
_cell.length_c   1.000
_cell.angle_alpha   90.00
_cell.angle_beta   90.00
_cell.angle_gamma   90.00
#
_symmetry.space_group_name_H-M   'P 1'
#
loop_
_entity.id
_entity.type
_entity.pdbx_description
1 polymer ?
#
loop_
_entity_poly.entity_id
_entity_poly.type
_entity_poly.pdbx_seq_one_letter_code
_entity_poly.pdbx_strand_id
1 'polypeptide(L)'
;VCAVGFTYGGYKLPWLWLRLRHNQRCRQISDAIILWVNTIYALIGENNIYNAISLSYASAPEILKPDLECFIQQITLDHSDKDAYLNFLSMYEIDGFRDIMMKLYEYRSLSKDKLKYEIAALTKALSRIERDKRERRYRSELFTADTLTMIMMSVPCMYMLSLIHISEPTRLQLI
;
A
#
# COMPACT_ATOMS: atom_id res chain seq x y z
N VAL A 1 24.81 -24.30 -19.36
CA VAL A 1 24.60 -23.33 -18.24
C VAL A 1 23.56 -22.29 -18.63
N CYS A 2 23.60 -21.68 -19.83
CA CYS A 2 22.63 -20.66 -20.25
C CYS A 2 21.17 -21.17 -20.36
N ALA A 3 20.96 -22.41 -20.83
CA ALA A 3 19.62 -22.98 -20.98
C ALA A 3 18.89 -23.18 -19.64
N VAL A 4 19.62 -23.57 -18.59
CA VAL A 4 19.05 -23.77 -17.23
C VAL A 4 18.64 -22.43 -16.61
N GLY A 5 19.39 -21.35 -16.87
CA GLY A 5 19.04 -20.00 -16.42
C GLY A 5 17.75 -19.47 -17.09
N PHE A 6 17.55 -19.78 -18.37
CA PHE A 6 16.37 -19.34 -19.13
C PHE A 6 15.09 -20.07 -18.70
N THR A 7 15.18 -21.39 -18.42
CA THR A 7 14.03 -22.17 -17.91
C THR A 7 13.65 -21.75 -16.49
N TYR A 8 14.62 -21.50 -15.62
CA TYR A 8 14.36 -21.04 -14.25
C TYR A 8 13.76 -19.61 -14.23
N GLY A 9 14.25 -18.72 -15.10
CA GLY A 9 13.68 -17.38 -15.28
C GLY A 9 12.25 -17.42 -15.80
N GLY A 10 11.98 -18.24 -16.82
CA GLY A 10 10.64 -18.40 -17.40
C GLY A 10 9.60 -18.93 -16.41
N TYR A 11 9.99 -19.82 -15.50
CA TYR A 11 9.10 -20.35 -14.45
C TYR A 11 8.78 -19.31 -13.36
N LYS A 12 9.70 -18.41 -13.02
CA LYS A 12 9.52 -17.38 -11.99
C LYS A 12 8.80 -16.13 -12.48
N LEU A 13 8.80 -15.85 -13.79
CA LEU A 13 8.17 -14.67 -14.38
C LEU A 13 6.66 -14.56 -14.08
N PRO A 14 5.81 -15.58 -14.26
CA PRO A 14 4.38 -15.48 -13.99
C PRO A 14 4.09 -15.22 -12.50
N TRP A 15 4.89 -15.83 -11.60
CA TRP A 15 4.75 -15.60 -10.16
C TRP A 15 5.16 -14.18 -9.76
N LEU A 16 6.24 -13.66 -10.33
CA LEU A 16 6.69 -12.29 -10.10
C LEU A 16 5.66 -11.27 -10.61
N TRP A 17 5.10 -11.52 -11.80
CA TRP A 17 4.06 -10.68 -12.38
C TRP A 17 2.78 -10.66 -11.54
N LEU A 18 2.34 -11.82 -11.04
CA LEU A 18 1.19 -11.94 -10.14
C LEU A 18 1.42 -11.16 -8.84
N ARG A 19 2.62 -11.28 -8.25
CA ARG A 19 3.02 -10.56 -7.04
C ARG A 19 3.05 -9.05 -7.24
N LEU A 20 3.56 -8.59 -8.37
CA LEU A 20 3.57 -7.17 -8.72
C LEU A 20 2.14 -6.63 -8.87
N ARG A 21 1.27 -7.37 -9.54
CA ARG A 21 -0.14 -7.00 -9.73
C ARG A 21 -0.91 -6.97 -8.41
N HIS A 22 -0.66 -7.92 -7.53
CA HIS A 22 -1.24 -7.93 -6.18
C HIS A 22 -0.80 -6.70 -5.38
N ASN A 23 0.50 -6.39 -5.36
CA ASN A 23 1.04 -5.23 -4.67
C ASN A 23 0.48 -3.90 -5.21
N GLN A 24 0.25 -3.80 -6.52
CA GLN A 24 -0.38 -2.63 -7.13
C GLN A 24 -1.83 -2.45 -6.66
N ARG A 25 -2.61 -3.53 -6.60
CA ARG A 25 -3.98 -3.49 -6.08
C ARG A 25 -4.02 -3.09 -4.61
N CYS A 26 -3.19 -3.68 -3.77
CA CYS A 26 -3.11 -3.30 -2.36
C CYS A 26 -2.77 -1.81 -2.19
N ARG A 27 -1.90 -1.27 -3.01
CA ARG A 27 -1.57 0.17 -3.00
C ARG A 27 -2.77 1.04 -3.39
N GLN A 28 -3.46 0.70 -4.48
CA GLN A 28 -4.63 1.45 -4.94
C GLN A 28 -5.75 1.44 -3.90
N ILE A 29 -6.01 0.30 -3.27
CA ILE A 29 -7.00 0.17 -2.20
C ILE A 29 -6.57 0.97 -0.98
N SER A 30 -5.30 0.94 -0.60
CA SER A 30 -4.80 1.71 0.53
C SER A 30 -4.95 3.22 0.32
N ASP A 31 -4.70 3.73 -0.88
CA ASP A 31 -4.91 5.15 -1.20
C ASP A 31 -6.41 5.51 -1.24
N ALA A 32 -7.24 4.61 -1.78
CA ALA A 32 -8.69 4.74 -1.81
C ALA A 32 -9.31 4.77 -0.40
N ILE A 33 -8.81 3.95 0.52
CA ILE A 33 -9.27 3.91 1.92
C ILE A 33 -8.99 5.23 2.63
N ILE A 34 -7.81 5.80 2.46
CA ILE A 34 -7.46 7.08 3.11
C ILE A 34 -8.42 8.17 2.66
N LEU A 35 -8.73 8.23 1.37
CA LEU A 35 -9.68 9.18 0.82
C LEU A 35 -11.08 8.96 1.40
N TRP A 36 -11.54 7.70 1.44
CA TRP A 36 -12.85 7.34 1.98
C TRP A 36 -12.98 7.66 3.47
N VAL A 37 -11.97 7.34 4.28
CA VAL A 37 -11.98 7.65 5.72
C VAL A 37 -12.04 9.16 5.96
N ASN A 38 -11.31 9.97 5.19
CA ASN A 38 -11.40 11.43 5.27
C ASN A 38 -12.84 11.93 4.95
N THR A 39 -13.50 11.32 3.97
CA THR A 39 -14.88 11.63 3.65
C THR A 39 -15.83 11.29 4.79
N ILE A 40 -15.67 10.12 5.42
CA ILE A 40 -16.46 9.73 6.60
C ILE A 40 -16.29 10.76 7.72
N TYR A 41 -15.05 11.15 8.03
CA TYR A 41 -14.81 12.14 9.08
C TYR A 41 -15.45 13.49 8.81
N ALA A 42 -15.48 13.93 7.56
CA ALA A 42 -16.20 15.13 7.18
C ALA A 42 -17.72 15.00 7.42
N LEU A 43 -18.28 13.83 7.16
CA LEU A 43 -19.73 13.57 7.29
C LEU A 43 -20.18 13.31 8.75
N ILE A 44 -19.32 12.74 9.60
CA ILE A 44 -19.62 12.47 11.00
C ILE A 44 -19.93 13.74 11.80
N GLY A 45 -19.37 14.89 11.41
CA GLY A 45 -19.63 16.17 12.07
C GLY A 45 -21.11 16.54 12.09
N GLU A 46 -21.86 16.15 11.08
CA GLU A 46 -23.29 16.48 10.89
C GLU A 46 -24.21 15.27 11.09
N ASN A 47 -23.73 14.06 10.87
CA ASN A 47 -24.50 12.82 10.80
C ASN A 47 -24.09 11.82 11.89
N ASN A 48 -24.97 10.84 12.15
CA ASN A 48 -24.61 9.64 12.89
C ASN A 48 -23.61 8.79 12.04
N ILE A 49 -22.74 8.03 12.68
CA ILE A 49 -21.70 7.20 12.02
C ILE A 49 -22.29 6.30 10.94
N TYR A 50 -23.41 5.64 11.21
CA TYR A 50 -24.09 4.80 10.23
C TYR A 50 -24.50 5.59 8.99
N ASN A 51 -25.14 6.75 9.18
CA ASN A 51 -25.53 7.62 8.07
C ASN A 51 -24.31 8.17 7.33
N ALA A 52 -23.23 8.52 8.04
CA ALA A 52 -21.99 8.98 7.44
C ALA A 52 -21.35 7.90 6.54
N ILE A 53 -21.33 6.65 7.00
CA ILE A 53 -20.83 5.52 6.21
C ILE A 53 -21.71 5.30 4.97
N SER A 54 -23.04 5.30 5.13
CA SER A 54 -23.97 5.12 4.01
C SER A 54 -23.88 6.25 2.97
N LEU A 55 -23.79 7.50 3.42
CA LEU A 55 -23.62 8.66 2.55
C LEU A 55 -22.23 8.67 1.85
N SER A 56 -21.20 8.16 2.52
CA SER A 56 -19.86 8.08 1.94
C SER A 56 -19.77 7.14 0.73
N TYR A 57 -20.72 6.22 0.58
CA TYR A 57 -20.77 5.30 -0.58
C TYR A 57 -20.84 6.04 -1.92
N ALA A 58 -21.60 7.14 -1.98
CA ALA A 58 -21.75 7.92 -3.21
C ALA A 58 -20.44 8.55 -3.69
N SER A 59 -19.56 8.93 -2.76
CA SER A 59 -18.25 9.55 -3.03
C SER A 59 -17.07 8.57 -2.95
N ALA A 60 -17.36 7.30 -2.67
CA ALA A 60 -16.31 6.27 -2.54
C ALA A 60 -15.67 5.96 -3.89
N PRO A 61 -14.34 5.73 -3.94
CA PRO A 61 -13.65 5.25 -5.13
C PRO A 61 -14.25 3.93 -5.63
N GLU A 62 -14.34 3.78 -6.96
CA GLU A 62 -14.93 2.59 -7.61
C GLU A 62 -14.31 1.27 -7.14
N ILE A 63 -13.02 1.27 -6.86
CA ILE A 63 -12.30 0.07 -6.41
C ILE A 63 -12.76 -0.42 -5.04
N LEU A 64 -13.31 0.48 -4.21
CA LEU A 64 -13.75 0.19 -2.84
C LEU A 64 -15.25 -0.11 -2.77
N LYS A 65 -16.03 0.28 -3.76
CA LYS A 65 -17.49 0.16 -3.74
C LYS A 65 -18.02 -1.24 -3.44
N PRO A 66 -17.50 -2.33 -4.05
CA PRO A 66 -18.03 -3.67 -3.79
C PRO A 66 -17.82 -4.13 -2.34
N ASP A 67 -16.64 -3.83 -1.77
CA ASP A 67 -16.35 -4.17 -0.38
C ASP A 67 -17.15 -3.31 0.59
N LEU A 68 -17.34 -2.03 0.25
CA LEU A 68 -18.11 -1.09 1.03
C LEU A 68 -19.61 -1.40 1.02
N GLU A 69 -20.14 -1.86 -0.10
CA GLU A 69 -21.54 -2.31 -0.21
C GLU A 69 -21.81 -3.50 0.71
N CYS A 70 -20.92 -4.50 0.70
CA CYS A 70 -21.00 -5.64 1.60
C CYS A 70 -20.94 -5.21 3.07
N PHE A 71 -20.04 -4.29 3.39
CA PHE A 71 -19.91 -3.73 4.74
C PHE A 71 -21.17 -2.98 5.18
N ILE A 72 -21.74 -2.12 4.34
CA ILE A 72 -22.97 -1.40 4.63
C ILE A 72 -24.13 -2.36 4.85
N GLN A 73 -24.25 -3.41 4.06
CA GLN A 73 -25.29 -4.44 4.25
C GLN A 73 -25.14 -5.12 5.61
N GLN A 74 -23.91 -5.50 6.03
CA GLN A 74 -23.65 -6.12 7.33
C GLN A 74 -24.05 -5.20 8.49
N ILE A 75 -23.61 -3.94 8.48
CA ILE A 75 -23.95 -2.99 9.55
C ILE A 75 -25.43 -2.55 9.53
N THR A 76 -26.14 -2.76 8.41
CA THR A 76 -27.59 -2.53 8.34
C THR A 76 -28.37 -3.63 9.04
N LEU A 77 -27.91 -4.87 8.95
CA LEU A 77 -28.51 -6.03 9.61
C LEU A 77 -28.28 -5.99 11.12
N ASP A 78 -27.06 -5.71 11.54
CA ASP A 78 -26.71 -5.51 12.95
C ASP A 78 -25.77 -4.33 13.13
N HIS A 79 -26.31 -3.23 13.62
CA HIS A 79 -25.55 -2.01 13.91
C HIS A 79 -24.51 -2.21 15.03
N SER A 80 -24.64 -3.27 15.82
CA SER A 80 -23.75 -3.58 16.95
C SER A 80 -22.65 -4.57 16.63
N ASP A 81 -22.64 -5.10 15.43
CA ASP A 81 -21.66 -6.11 15.00
C ASP A 81 -20.25 -5.49 14.91
N LYS A 82 -19.45 -5.77 15.93
CA LYS A 82 -18.03 -5.36 15.98
C LYS A 82 -17.21 -6.08 14.93
N ASP A 83 -17.56 -7.32 14.64
CA ASP A 83 -16.80 -8.15 13.70
C ASP A 83 -16.95 -7.65 12.27
N ALA A 84 -18.07 -7.04 11.91
CA ALA A 84 -18.23 -6.38 10.62
C ALA A 84 -17.19 -5.27 10.42
N TYR A 85 -16.94 -4.44 11.45
CA TYR A 85 -15.93 -3.38 11.40
C TYR A 85 -14.50 -3.93 11.35
N LEU A 86 -14.21 -4.99 12.09
CA LEU A 86 -12.87 -5.59 12.14
C LEU A 86 -12.51 -6.40 10.91
N ASN A 87 -13.51 -7.03 10.28
CA ASN A 87 -13.32 -7.85 9.09
C ASN A 87 -13.32 -7.02 7.80
N PHE A 88 -13.83 -5.79 7.86
CA PHE A 88 -13.82 -4.92 6.69
C PHE A 88 -12.40 -4.69 6.19
N LEU A 89 -12.13 -5.09 4.97
CA LEU A 89 -10.82 -5.02 4.31
C LEU A 89 -9.65 -5.69 5.06
N SER A 90 -9.94 -6.63 5.98
CA SER A 90 -8.91 -7.40 6.71
C SER A 90 -7.96 -8.17 5.77
N MET A 91 -8.42 -8.48 4.55
CA MET A 91 -7.66 -9.15 3.50
C MET A 91 -6.46 -8.32 2.98
N TYR A 92 -6.45 -7.02 3.21
CA TYR A 92 -5.46 -6.09 2.63
C TYR A 92 -4.48 -5.55 3.68
N GLU A 93 -4.14 -6.21 4.73
CA GLU A 93 -3.11 -5.88 5.74
C GLU A 93 -2.62 -4.40 5.71
N ILE A 94 -3.55 -3.45 5.93
CA ILE A 94 -3.25 -2.02 5.88
C ILE A 94 -2.88 -1.53 7.27
N ASP A 95 -1.64 -1.06 7.43
CA ASP A 95 -1.13 -0.55 8.69
C ASP A 95 -2.05 0.52 9.30
N GLY A 96 -2.51 0.31 10.53
CA GLY A 96 -3.33 1.26 11.28
C GLY A 96 -4.80 1.33 10.87
N PHE A 97 -5.23 0.68 9.79
CA PHE A 97 -6.63 0.72 9.35
C PHE A 97 -7.56 0.03 10.32
N ARG A 98 -7.14 -1.08 10.89
CA ARG A 98 -7.90 -1.81 11.92
C ARG A 98 -8.18 -0.94 13.14
N ASP A 99 -7.21 -0.14 13.57
CA ASP A 99 -7.37 0.78 14.70
C ASP A 99 -8.37 1.88 14.39
N ILE A 100 -8.38 2.37 13.15
CA ILE A 100 -9.36 3.35 12.68
C ILE A 100 -10.77 2.78 12.70
N MET A 101 -10.97 1.57 12.19
CA MET A 101 -12.28 0.90 12.18
C MET A 101 -12.77 0.60 13.60
N MET A 102 -11.87 0.20 14.49
CA MET A 102 -12.19 -0.01 15.89
C MET A 102 -12.66 1.29 16.56
N LYS A 103 -11.98 2.38 16.31
CA LYS A 103 -12.39 3.70 16.81
C LYS A 103 -13.71 4.15 16.20
N LEU A 104 -13.95 3.95 14.91
CA LEU A 104 -15.26 4.21 14.29
C LEU A 104 -16.38 3.43 14.98
N TYR A 105 -16.14 2.17 15.35
CA TYR A 105 -17.08 1.39 16.12
C TYR A 105 -17.33 1.96 17.52
N GLU A 106 -16.28 2.36 18.22
CA GLU A 106 -16.37 2.96 19.56
C GLU A 106 -17.12 4.29 19.55
N TYR A 107 -16.94 5.10 18.51
CA TYR A 107 -17.59 6.41 18.37
C TYR A 107 -19.11 6.32 18.20
N ARG A 108 -19.64 5.17 17.83
CA ARG A 108 -21.07 4.94 17.76
C ARG A 108 -21.78 5.24 19.09
N SER A 109 -21.13 5.02 20.21
CA SER A 109 -21.66 5.19 21.57
C SER A 109 -21.30 6.53 22.23
N LEU A 110 -20.47 7.36 21.57
CA LEU A 110 -20.02 8.64 22.12
C LEU A 110 -20.98 9.81 21.85
N SER A 111 -21.00 10.76 22.80
CA SER A 111 -21.73 12.01 22.61
C SER A 111 -21.01 12.92 21.60
N LYS A 112 -21.76 13.76 20.88
CA LYS A 112 -21.29 14.64 19.78
C LYS A 112 -20.10 15.54 20.15
N ASP A 113 -19.98 15.97 21.40
CA ASP A 113 -18.90 16.88 21.83
C ASP A 113 -17.55 16.19 21.98
N LYS A 114 -17.55 14.95 22.48
CA LYS A 114 -16.33 14.12 22.55
C LYS A 114 -15.86 13.70 21.16
N LEU A 115 -16.82 13.51 20.24
CA LEU A 115 -16.57 13.12 18.87
C LEU A 115 -15.66 14.11 18.12
N LYS A 116 -15.87 15.43 18.30
CA LYS A 116 -15.07 16.46 17.62
C LYS A 116 -13.57 16.41 17.98
N TYR A 117 -13.25 16.20 19.25
CA TYR A 117 -11.85 16.10 19.72
C TYR A 117 -11.16 14.86 19.16
N GLU A 118 -11.86 13.74 19.17
CA GLU A 118 -11.34 12.48 18.70
C GLU A 118 -11.16 12.47 17.17
N ILE A 119 -12.08 13.08 16.42
CA ILE A 119 -11.96 13.27 14.96
C ILE A 119 -10.68 14.05 14.63
N ALA A 120 -10.38 15.12 15.36
CA ALA A 120 -9.16 15.88 15.13
C ALA A 120 -7.88 15.04 15.37
N ALA A 121 -7.90 14.19 16.40
CA ALA A 121 -6.79 13.28 16.70
C ALA A 121 -6.60 12.23 15.59
N LEU A 122 -7.71 11.67 15.07
CA LEU A 122 -7.67 10.69 13.99
C LEU A 122 -7.23 11.30 12.65
N THR A 123 -7.70 12.48 12.30
CA THR A 123 -7.25 13.20 11.10
C THR A 123 -5.73 13.45 11.17
N LYS A 124 -5.21 13.76 12.36
CA LYS A 124 -3.77 13.91 12.58
C LYS A 124 -3.02 12.58 12.46
N ALA A 125 -3.59 11.48 12.94
CA ALA A 125 -3.00 10.14 12.79
C ALA A 125 -2.97 9.71 11.31
N LEU A 126 -4.06 9.92 10.57
CA LEU A 126 -4.13 9.66 9.12
C LEU A 126 -3.08 10.48 8.34
N SER A 127 -2.96 11.76 8.64
CA SER A 127 -1.98 12.61 7.96
C SER A 127 -0.54 12.17 8.22
N ARG A 128 -0.25 11.56 9.37
CA ARG A 128 1.06 10.93 9.66
C ARG A 128 1.27 9.67 8.83
N ILE A 129 0.28 8.79 8.77
CA ILE A 129 0.34 7.57 7.95
C ILE A 129 0.55 7.93 6.47
N GLU A 130 -0.11 8.96 5.96
CA GLU A 130 0.09 9.45 4.59
C GLU A 130 1.51 9.98 4.36
N ARG A 131 2.07 10.72 5.32
CA ARG A 131 3.45 11.23 5.23
C ARG A 131 4.46 10.08 5.23
N ASP A 132 4.31 9.14 6.15
CA ASP A 132 5.19 7.98 6.24
C ASP A 132 5.14 7.13 4.97
N LYS A 133 3.95 6.94 4.39
CA LYS A 133 3.79 6.27 3.10
C LYS A 133 4.49 7.01 1.96
N ARG A 134 4.34 8.33 1.92
CA ARG A 134 4.97 9.18 0.90
C ARG A 134 6.50 9.12 1.02
N GLU A 135 7.02 9.18 2.23
CA GLU A 135 8.44 9.07 2.51
C GLU A 135 9.02 7.69 2.16
N ARG A 136 8.30 6.60 2.49
CA ARG A 136 8.68 5.23 2.10
C ARG A 136 8.69 5.06 0.58
N ARG A 137 7.71 5.63 -0.15
CA ARG A 137 7.71 5.63 -1.63
C ARG A 137 8.94 6.35 -2.17
N TYR A 138 9.21 7.56 -1.69
CA TYR A 138 10.36 8.34 -2.12
C TYR A 138 11.68 7.61 -1.89
N ARG A 139 11.85 6.98 -0.73
CA ARG A 139 13.03 6.16 -0.43
C ARG A 139 13.15 4.94 -1.35
N SER A 140 12.05 4.27 -1.66
CA SER A 140 12.08 3.11 -2.56
C SER A 140 12.40 3.50 -4.00
N GLU A 141 11.94 4.65 -4.47
CA GLU A 141 12.27 5.17 -5.80
C GLU A 141 13.74 5.60 -5.88
N LEU A 142 14.28 6.26 -4.85
CA LEU A 142 15.71 6.57 -4.76
C LEU A 142 16.57 5.30 -4.75
N PHE A 143 16.19 4.30 -3.95
CA PHE A 143 16.94 3.05 -3.89
C PHE A 143 16.94 2.29 -5.22
N THR A 144 15.83 2.30 -5.95
CA THR A 144 15.78 1.70 -7.31
C THR A 144 16.61 2.48 -8.31
N ALA A 145 16.64 3.80 -8.26
CA ALA A 145 17.48 4.63 -9.10
C ALA A 145 18.97 4.41 -8.82
N ASP A 146 19.37 4.36 -7.55
CA ASP A 146 20.75 4.10 -7.12
C ASP A 146 21.24 2.70 -7.53
N THR A 147 20.41 1.68 -7.35
CA THR A 147 20.75 0.32 -7.78
C THR A 147 20.88 0.19 -9.29
N LEU A 148 20.03 0.88 -10.05
CA LEU A 148 20.12 0.90 -11.52
C LEU A 148 21.40 1.58 -11.97
N THR A 149 21.79 2.68 -11.36
CA THR A 149 23.04 3.40 -11.63
C THR A 149 24.26 2.57 -11.31
N MET A 150 24.26 1.87 -10.18
CA MET A 150 25.34 0.93 -9.79
C MET A 150 25.48 -0.22 -10.79
N ILE A 151 24.37 -0.79 -11.25
CA ILE A 151 24.39 -1.87 -12.27
C ILE A 151 24.92 -1.32 -13.60
N MET A 152 24.47 -0.15 -14.04
CA MET A 152 24.97 0.46 -15.28
C MET A 152 26.46 0.80 -15.24
N MET A 153 27.01 1.16 -14.07
CA MET A 153 28.43 1.41 -13.89
C MET A 153 29.26 0.12 -13.77
N SER A 154 28.69 -0.95 -13.21
CA SER A 154 29.41 -2.21 -13.02
C SER A 154 29.71 -2.95 -14.34
N VAL A 155 28.81 -2.86 -15.33
CA VAL A 155 28.97 -3.54 -16.62
C VAL A 155 30.20 -3.05 -17.41
N PRO A 156 30.41 -1.73 -17.63
CA PRO A 156 31.60 -1.25 -18.32
C PRO A 156 32.88 -1.51 -17.50
N CYS A 157 32.82 -1.48 -16.16
CA CYS A 157 33.97 -1.78 -15.32
C CYS A 157 34.43 -3.24 -15.45
N MET A 158 33.49 -4.19 -15.48
CA MET A 158 33.77 -5.61 -15.73
C MET A 158 34.33 -5.86 -17.14
N TYR A 159 33.80 -5.13 -18.12
CA TYR A 159 34.30 -5.20 -19.51
C TYR A 159 35.74 -4.71 -19.62
N MET A 160 36.10 -3.60 -18.97
CA MET A 160 37.46 -3.07 -18.94
C MET A 160 38.45 -4.01 -18.23
N LEU A 161 38.03 -4.60 -17.09
CA LEU A 161 38.84 -5.59 -16.37
C LEU A 161 39.10 -6.85 -17.22
N SER A 162 38.08 -7.29 -17.98
CA SER A 162 38.22 -8.44 -18.90
C SER A 162 39.23 -8.15 -20.04
N LEU A 163 39.19 -6.93 -20.60
CA LEU A 163 40.15 -6.52 -21.64
C LEU A 163 41.58 -6.42 -21.12
N ILE A 164 41.79 -5.90 -19.91
CA ILE A 164 43.11 -5.83 -19.27
C ILE A 164 43.64 -7.23 -19.03
N HIS A 165 42.83 -8.15 -18.54
CA HIS A 165 43.21 -9.53 -18.23
C HIS A 165 43.57 -10.33 -19.51
N ILE A 166 42.94 -10.01 -20.65
CA ILE A 166 43.24 -10.62 -21.95
C ILE A 166 44.53 -10.04 -22.54
N SER A 167 44.87 -8.78 -22.27
CA SER A 167 46.07 -8.11 -22.82
C SER A 167 47.35 -8.40 -22.05
N GLU A 168 47.30 -8.83 -20.80
CA GLU A 168 48.50 -9.13 -19.98
C GLU A 168 49.29 -10.42 -20.38
N PRO A 169 48.66 -11.53 -20.81
CA PRO A 169 49.45 -12.75 -21.14
C PRO A 169 50.34 -12.59 -22.37
N THR A 170 50.10 -11.57 -23.21
CA THR A 170 50.95 -11.34 -24.41
C THR A 170 52.27 -10.64 -24.10
N ARG A 171 52.46 -10.04 -22.92
CA ARG A 171 53.74 -9.41 -22.56
C ARG A 171 54.74 -10.33 -21.86
N LEU A 172 54.30 -11.44 -21.27
CA LEU A 172 55.17 -12.38 -20.58
C LEU A 172 55.78 -13.47 -21.49
N GLN A 173 55.40 -13.53 -22.78
CA GLN A 173 55.98 -14.50 -23.72
C GLN A 173 57.07 -13.89 -24.65
N LEU A 174 57.53 -12.68 -24.42
CA LEU A 174 58.54 -11.97 -25.22
C LEU A 174 59.83 -11.66 -24.41
N ILE A 175 60.18 -12.50 -23.39
CA ILE A 175 61.49 -12.46 -22.74
C ILE A 175 62.12 -13.86 -22.79
#